data_a8ad6aa021c054bece32aca205de36b3
#
_entry.id   a8ad6aa021c054bece32aca205de36b3
#
_cell.length_a   1.000
_cell.length_b   1.000
_cell.length_c   1.000
_cell.angle_alpha   90.00
_cell.angle_beta   90.00
_cell.angle_gamma   90.00
#
_symmetry.space_group_name_H-M   'P 1'
#
loop_
_entity.id
_entity.type
_entity.pdbx_description
1 polymer ?
#
loop_
_entity_poly.entity_id
_entity_poly.type
_entity_poly.pdbx_seq_one_letter_code
_entity_poly.pdbx_strand_id
1 'polypeptide(L)'
;MSDVKYLIFDIETVGDGDLIRKVRFPDEDLTPREAVNRYRRQLLEETGKDVLPLTFVLPVSVAIAKVAADYRLLELIVLDSPEFRPQEIVRRFWQGWQHYQRPTLVTFNGRGYDVPV
;
A
#
# COMPACT_ATOMS: atom_id res chain seq x y z
N MET A 1 -3.71 -18.70 -21.79
CA MET A 1 -3.51 -19.11 -20.38
C MET A 1 -2.20 -18.53 -19.88
N SER A 2 -2.24 -17.94 -18.70
CA SER A 2 -1.05 -17.31 -18.12
C SER A 2 -0.17 -18.32 -17.39
N ASP A 3 1.16 -18.17 -17.52
CA ASP A 3 2.13 -18.95 -16.73
C ASP A 3 2.28 -18.44 -15.30
N VAL A 4 1.79 -17.23 -15.02
CA VAL A 4 1.85 -16.64 -13.69
C VAL A 4 0.73 -17.22 -12.82
N LYS A 5 1.09 -17.94 -11.76
CA LYS A 5 0.14 -18.55 -10.82
C LYS A 5 0.08 -17.83 -9.49
N TYR A 6 1.15 -17.12 -9.14
CA TYR A 6 1.22 -16.38 -7.89
C TYR A 6 1.78 -14.98 -8.14
N LEU A 7 1.20 -13.98 -7.50
CA LEU A 7 1.78 -12.64 -7.38
C LEU A 7 2.17 -12.46 -5.93
N ILE A 8 3.47 -12.46 -5.66
CA ILE A 8 4.00 -12.20 -4.32
C ILE A 8 4.35 -10.72 -4.27
N PHE A 9 3.79 -10.00 -3.31
CA PHE A 9 3.97 -8.55 -3.29
C PHE A 9 4.28 -8.03 -1.90
N ASP A 10 4.96 -6.88 -1.89
CA ASP A 10 5.27 -6.13 -0.69
C ASP A 10 4.91 -4.68 -0.94
N ILE A 11 4.24 -4.04 0.02
CA ILE A 11 3.76 -2.67 -0.08
C ILE A 11 4.42 -1.81 0.98
N GLU A 12 5.03 -0.70 0.54
CA GLU A 12 5.48 0.35 1.43
C GLU A 12 4.45 1.48 1.41
N THR A 13 4.04 1.96 2.57
CA THR A 13 3.03 3.00 2.71
C THR A 13 3.53 4.18 3.51
N VAL A 14 2.89 5.34 3.31
CA VAL A 14 3.09 6.53 4.12
C VAL A 14 1.74 7.08 4.56
N GLY A 15 1.73 7.89 5.60
CA GLY A 15 0.52 8.59 6.01
C GLY A 15 0.08 9.61 4.97
N ASP A 16 -1.24 9.67 4.72
CA ASP A 16 -1.84 10.68 3.85
C ASP A 16 -2.04 11.97 4.66
N GLY A 17 -1.00 12.79 4.72
CA GLY A 17 -1.00 14.00 5.53
C GLY A 17 -2.06 15.01 5.11
N ASP A 18 -2.36 15.13 3.83
CA ASP A 18 -3.40 16.05 3.35
C ASP A 18 -4.78 15.60 3.83
N LEU A 19 -5.09 14.32 3.71
CA LEU A 19 -6.37 13.78 4.17
C LEU A 19 -6.50 13.88 5.69
N ILE A 20 -5.45 13.50 6.43
CA ILE A 20 -5.44 13.60 7.89
C ILE A 20 -5.69 15.04 8.34
N ARG A 21 -5.02 16.00 7.71
CA ARG A 21 -5.19 17.41 8.02
C ARG A 21 -6.63 17.85 7.83
N LYS A 22 -7.25 17.48 6.72
CA LYS A 22 -8.61 17.89 6.37
C LYS A 22 -9.66 17.25 7.28
N VAL A 23 -9.46 15.99 7.64
CA VAL A 23 -10.45 15.22 8.40
C VAL A 23 -10.27 15.39 9.90
N ARG A 24 -9.03 15.33 10.39
CA ARG A 24 -8.75 15.33 11.84
C ARG A 24 -8.45 16.72 12.40
N PHE A 25 -7.90 17.61 11.60
CA PHE A 25 -7.45 18.93 12.05
C PHE A 25 -7.90 20.04 11.10
N PRO A 26 -9.22 20.13 10.77
CA PRO A 26 -9.70 21.06 9.74
C PRO A 26 -9.52 22.53 10.09
N ASP A 27 -9.49 22.85 11.40
CA ASP A 27 -9.39 24.22 11.88
C ASP A 27 -7.99 24.63 12.29
N GLU A 28 -6.99 23.78 12.04
CA GLU A 28 -5.61 24.05 12.39
C GLU A 28 -4.75 24.21 11.15
N ASP A 29 -3.78 25.13 11.24
CA ASP A 29 -2.84 25.40 10.14
C ASP A 29 -1.62 24.49 10.28
N LEU A 30 -1.78 23.23 9.88
CA LEU A 30 -0.72 22.24 9.93
C LEU A 30 -0.24 21.89 8.53
N THR A 31 1.06 21.64 8.40
CA THR A 31 1.58 20.98 7.20
C THR A 31 1.12 19.51 7.18
N PRO A 32 1.09 18.85 6.03
CA PRO A 32 0.76 17.42 5.97
C PRO A 32 1.62 16.58 6.90
N ARG A 33 2.92 16.85 6.98
CA ARG A 33 3.84 16.14 7.86
C ARG A 33 3.49 16.35 9.34
N GLU A 34 3.19 17.59 9.72
CA GLU A 34 2.77 17.89 11.10
C GLU A 34 1.47 17.17 11.47
N ALA A 35 0.52 17.09 10.54
CA ALA A 35 -0.73 16.39 10.74
C ALA A 35 -0.52 14.89 10.99
N VAL A 36 0.34 14.25 10.19
CA VAL A 36 0.69 12.83 10.37
C VAL A 36 1.32 12.62 11.75
N ASN A 37 2.29 13.44 12.11
CA ASN A 37 3.01 13.29 13.38
C ASN A 37 2.09 13.50 14.58
N ARG A 38 1.20 14.49 14.51
CA ARG A 38 0.23 14.76 15.59
C ARG A 38 -0.75 13.61 15.74
N TYR A 39 -1.27 13.08 14.64
CA TYR A 39 -2.22 11.99 14.68
C TYR A 39 -1.58 10.71 15.24
N ARG A 40 -0.36 10.39 14.83
CA ARG A 40 0.37 9.24 15.38
C ARG A 40 0.57 9.38 16.90
N ARG A 41 0.89 10.57 17.36
CA ARG A 41 1.04 10.83 18.81
C ARG A 41 -0.26 10.60 19.54
N GLN A 42 -1.39 11.10 19.00
CA GLN A 42 -2.71 10.86 19.58
C GLN A 42 -3.05 9.37 19.63
N LEU A 43 -2.78 8.65 18.55
CA LEU A 43 -3.01 7.20 18.50
C LEU A 43 -2.18 6.46 19.54
N LEU A 44 -0.93 6.84 19.71
CA LEU A 44 -0.05 6.23 20.70
C LEU A 44 -0.58 6.46 22.13
N GLU A 45 -1.06 7.65 22.43
CA GLU A 45 -1.64 7.98 23.75
C GLU A 45 -2.95 7.24 24.00
N GLU A 46 -3.81 7.10 22.99
CA GLU A 46 -5.14 6.50 23.13
C GLU A 46 -5.12 4.97 23.05
N THR A 47 -4.28 4.39 22.21
CA THR A 47 -4.31 2.96 21.90
C THR A 47 -3.03 2.22 22.27
N GLY A 48 -1.96 2.93 22.58
CA GLY A 48 -0.64 2.36 22.84
C GLY A 48 0.14 2.02 21.58
N LYS A 49 -0.41 2.29 20.40
CA LYS A 49 0.23 2.04 19.10
C LYS A 49 0.05 3.24 18.19
N ASP A 50 1.08 3.57 17.41
CA ASP A 50 1.05 4.70 16.48
C ASP A 50 0.76 4.28 15.04
N VAL A 51 0.07 3.16 14.86
CA VAL A 51 -0.28 2.64 13.52
C VAL A 51 -1.50 3.39 12.99
N LEU A 52 -1.34 4.02 11.82
CA LEU A 52 -2.42 4.75 11.18
C LEU A 52 -3.51 3.80 10.66
N PRO A 53 -4.80 4.20 10.77
CA PRO A 53 -5.87 3.47 10.09
C PRO A 53 -5.64 3.43 8.58
N LEU A 54 -6.06 2.35 7.93
CA LEU A 54 -5.85 2.15 6.50
C LEU A 54 -6.44 3.27 5.63
N THR A 55 -7.51 3.91 6.10
CA THR A 55 -8.10 5.07 5.42
C THR A 55 -7.11 6.22 5.22
N PHE A 56 -6.12 6.33 6.11
CA PHE A 56 -5.18 7.45 6.14
C PHE A 56 -3.78 7.09 5.65
N VAL A 57 -3.63 6.01 4.89
CA VAL A 57 -2.33 5.66 4.32
C VAL A 57 -2.39 5.62 2.79
N LEU A 58 -1.24 5.85 2.16
CA LEU A 58 -1.07 5.78 0.71
C LEU A 58 0.03 4.77 0.38
N PRO A 59 -0.18 3.91 -0.63
CA PRO A 59 0.91 3.08 -1.13
C PRO A 59 1.91 3.95 -1.89
N VAL A 60 3.17 3.86 -1.55
CA VAL A 60 4.23 4.63 -2.22
C VAL A 60 5.20 3.74 -2.99
N SER A 61 5.21 2.44 -2.70
CA SER A 61 6.03 1.48 -3.44
C SER A 61 5.41 0.09 -3.33
N VAL A 62 5.26 -0.58 -4.46
CA VAL A 62 4.77 -1.96 -4.51
C VAL A 62 5.70 -2.76 -5.40
N ALA A 63 6.38 -3.73 -4.82
CA ALA A 63 7.20 -4.69 -5.54
C ALA A 63 6.41 -5.98 -5.73
N ILE A 64 6.48 -6.56 -6.93
CA ILE A 64 5.75 -7.78 -7.28
C ILE A 64 6.71 -8.79 -7.87
N ALA A 65 6.69 -10.00 -7.31
CA ALA A 65 7.33 -11.16 -7.91
C ALA A 65 6.26 -12.01 -8.61
N LYS A 66 6.45 -12.24 -9.89
CA LYS A 66 5.57 -13.10 -10.69
C LYS A 66 6.14 -14.51 -10.67
N VAL A 67 5.36 -15.47 -10.18
CA VAL A 67 5.83 -16.82 -9.88
C VAL A 67 4.96 -17.86 -10.60
N ALA A 68 5.61 -18.87 -11.18
CA ALA A 68 4.95 -19.96 -11.88
C ALA A 68 4.42 -21.02 -10.90
N ALA A 69 3.61 -21.96 -11.41
CA ALA A 69 3.04 -23.04 -10.60
C ALA A 69 4.11 -23.92 -9.94
N ASP A 70 5.29 -24.04 -10.54
CA ASP A 70 6.44 -24.78 -9.99
C ASP A 70 7.30 -23.93 -9.06
N TYR A 71 6.80 -22.75 -8.65
CA TYR A 71 7.45 -21.78 -7.78
C TYR A 71 8.70 -21.12 -8.38
N ARG A 72 8.89 -21.21 -9.69
CA ARG A 72 9.97 -20.50 -10.37
C ARG A 72 9.64 -19.01 -10.50
N LEU A 73 10.60 -18.15 -10.17
CA LEU A 73 10.45 -16.72 -10.36
C LEU A 73 10.51 -16.39 -11.86
N LEU A 74 9.45 -15.77 -12.37
CA LEU A 74 9.38 -15.38 -13.78
C LEU A 74 9.84 -13.94 -14.00
N GLU A 75 9.45 -13.03 -13.12
CA GLU A 75 9.77 -11.61 -13.24
C GLU A 75 9.62 -10.91 -11.90
N LEU A 76 10.46 -9.91 -11.66
CA LEU A 76 10.35 -9.03 -10.48
C LEU A 76 10.20 -7.59 -11.00
N ILE A 77 9.15 -6.91 -10.58
CA ILE A 77 8.88 -5.54 -11.00
C ILE A 77 8.55 -4.65 -9.81
N VAL A 78 8.73 -3.33 -10.02
CA VAL A 78 8.27 -2.29 -9.10
C VAL A 78 7.28 -1.43 -9.86
N LEU A 79 6.06 -1.29 -9.32
CA LEU A 79 4.99 -0.59 -10.01
C LEU A 79 5.22 0.92 -10.05
N ASP A 80 4.92 1.52 -11.18
CA ASP A 80 5.00 2.97 -11.42
C ASP A 80 6.33 3.59 -11.04
N SER A 81 7.44 2.87 -11.22
CA SER A 81 8.77 3.43 -11.06
C SER A 81 9.13 4.28 -12.29
N PRO A 82 9.76 5.45 -12.16
CA PRO A 82 10.21 6.11 -10.92
C PRO A 82 9.23 7.11 -10.31
N GLU A 83 8.03 7.26 -10.84
CA GLU A 83 7.08 8.28 -10.40
C GLU A 83 6.40 7.93 -9.07
N PHE A 84 6.12 6.65 -8.80
CA PHE A 84 5.51 6.14 -7.57
C PHE A 84 4.23 6.90 -7.18
N ARG A 85 3.30 7.02 -8.14
CA ARG A 85 2.01 7.69 -7.91
C ARG A 85 1.02 6.72 -7.28
N PRO A 86 0.47 7.00 -6.08
CA PRO A 86 -0.38 6.03 -5.36
C PRO A 86 -1.56 5.52 -6.16
N GLN A 87 -2.29 6.40 -6.83
CA GLN A 87 -3.45 6.00 -7.64
C GLN A 87 -3.05 5.13 -8.83
N GLU A 88 -1.94 5.46 -9.47
CA GLU A 88 -1.41 4.71 -10.60
C GLU A 88 -0.89 3.35 -10.17
N ILE A 89 -0.24 3.27 -8.99
CA ILE A 89 0.22 2.00 -8.41
C ILE A 89 -0.96 1.05 -8.20
N VAL A 90 -2.03 1.53 -7.58
CA VAL A 90 -3.23 0.71 -7.32
C VAL A 90 -3.86 0.26 -8.64
N ARG A 91 -4.00 1.17 -9.59
CA ARG A 91 -4.56 0.85 -10.91
C ARG A 91 -3.76 -0.23 -11.61
N ARG A 92 -2.44 -0.09 -11.65
CA ARG A 92 -1.54 -1.06 -12.32
C ARG A 92 -1.53 -2.41 -11.62
N PHE A 93 -1.62 -2.42 -10.30
CA PHE A 93 -1.70 -3.68 -9.54
C PHE A 93 -2.91 -4.50 -9.98
N TRP A 94 -4.09 -3.89 -9.98
CA TRP A 94 -5.32 -4.61 -10.34
C TRP A 94 -5.40 -4.93 -11.82
N GLN A 95 -4.86 -4.09 -12.70
CA GLN A 95 -4.74 -4.41 -14.12
C GLN A 95 -3.86 -5.64 -14.34
N GLY A 96 -2.73 -5.72 -13.66
CA GLY A 96 -1.84 -6.87 -13.76
C GLY A 96 -2.52 -8.15 -13.26
N TRP A 97 -3.23 -8.06 -12.15
CA TRP A 97 -3.96 -9.20 -11.61
C TRP A 97 -4.99 -9.73 -12.61
N GLN A 98 -5.75 -8.85 -13.25
CA GLN A 98 -6.69 -9.23 -14.29
C GLN A 98 -5.98 -9.78 -15.52
N HIS A 99 -4.91 -9.14 -15.94
CA HIS A 99 -4.13 -9.54 -17.12
C HIS A 99 -3.59 -10.96 -16.98
N TYR A 100 -3.12 -11.33 -15.79
CA TYR A 100 -2.60 -12.67 -15.52
C TYR A 100 -3.68 -13.66 -15.07
N GLN A 101 -4.94 -13.36 -15.33
CA GLN A 101 -6.08 -14.24 -15.06
C GLN A 101 -6.26 -14.55 -13.58
N ARG A 102 -6.14 -13.51 -12.75
CA ARG A 102 -6.42 -13.53 -11.32
C ARG A 102 -5.58 -14.59 -10.58
N PRO A 103 -4.25 -14.51 -10.63
CA PRO A 103 -3.40 -15.43 -9.89
C PRO A 103 -3.60 -15.28 -8.38
N THR A 104 -3.13 -16.27 -7.63
CA THR A 104 -3.18 -16.21 -6.17
C THR A 104 -2.27 -15.09 -5.67
N LEU A 105 -2.82 -14.25 -4.79
CA LEU A 105 -2.07 -13.16 -4.15
C LEU A 105 -1.40 -13.68 -2.89
N VAL A 106 -0.11 -13.37 -2.72
CA VAL A 106 0.68 -13.78 -1.57
C VAL A 106 1.39 -12.56 -0.99
N THR A 107 1.26 -12.35 0.33
CA THR A 107 1.90 -11.24 1.02
C THR A 107 2.31 -11.67 2.43
N PHE A 108 3.32 -10.99 3.00
CA PHE A 108 3.79 -11.32 4.34
C PHE A 108 2.87 -10.87 5.45
N ASN A 109 2.11 -9.80 5.27
CA ASN A 109 1.28 -9.21 6.33
C ASN A 109 -0.08 -8.76 5.79
N GLY A 110 -0.68 -9.58 4.93
CA GLY A 110 -1.89 -9.21 4.23
C GLY A 110 -3.11 -9.00 5.09
N ARG A 111 -3.17 -9.61 6.26
CA ARG A 111 -4.33 -9.52 7.13
C ARG A 111 -4.50 -8.14 7.75
N GLY A 112 -3.40 -7.53 8.15
CA GLY A 112 -3.48 -6.32 8.94
C GLY A 112 -3.19 -5.05 8.17
N TYR A 113 -2.54 -5.13 7.02
CA TYR A 113 -1.97 -3.94 6.41
C TYR A 113 -2.01 -3.92 4.88
N ASP A 114 -1.48 -4.95 4.20
CA ASP A 114 -1.30 -4.90 2.75
C ASP A 114 -2.56 -5.22 1.96
N VAL A 115 -3.24 -6.31 2.29
CA VAL A 115 -4.36 -6.81 1.49
C VAL A 115 -5.61 -5.92 1.55
N PRO A 116 -6.00 -5.35 2.70
CA PRO A 116 -7.18 -4.49 2.76
C PRO A 116 -7.04 -3.13 2.07
N VAL A 117 -5.95 -2.85 1.47
CA VAL A 117 -5.72 -1.58 0.74
C VAL A 117 -6.73 -1.35 -0.40
#